data_0ea804346ef55a06793c9fecd9d35a04
#
_entry.id   0ea804346ef55a06793c9fecd9d35a04
#
_cell.length_a   1.000
_cell.length_b   1.000
_cell.length_c   1.000
_cell.angle_alpha   90.00
_cell.angle_beta   90.00
_cell.angle_gamma   90.00
#
_symmetry.space_group_name_H-M   'P 1'
#
loop_
_entity.id
_entity.type
_entity.pdbx_description
1 polymer ?
#
loop_
_entity_poly.entity_id
_entity_poly.type
_entity_poly.pdbx_seq_one_letter_code
_entity_poly.pdbx_strand_id
1 'polypeptide(L)'
;YFFSFFFLMLLRPPRSTQRRSSAASDVYKRQKLVDETKAEILAIVGEHHYGDGDESSLAEVVGKKLLESKRSISAAESLTGGLFQSELVKVPGISEVFAGGIVSYQAEAKQRVLGVPEHVIETYGMVSPECAVAMAECARELFDTDLAISFTGVAGPDQMENKPAGTVWIALSKKNGPTAVQGFRFSRDRLGNREQTVLQGFDMI
;
A
#
# COMPACT_ATOMS: atom_id res chain seq x y z
N TYR A 1 -1.32 -8.95 11.63
CA TYR A 1 -0.58 -9.35 12.86
C TYR A 1 -1.11 -10.62 13.52
N PHE A 2 -2.39 -11.01 13.34
CA PHE A 2 -2.95 -12.19 14.01
C PHE A 2 -2.65 -13.52 13.28
N PHE A 3 -2.39 -13.51 11.98
CA PHE A 3 -2.11 -14.72 11.20
C PHE A 3 -0.64 -15.17 11.31
N SER A 4 0.31 -14.24 11.48
CA SER A 4 1.74 -14.57 11.60
C SER A 4 2.06 -15.34 12.89
N PHE A 5 1.34 -15.07 13.99
CA PHE A 5 1.60 -15.72 15.29
C PHE A 5 1.16 -17.18 15.36
N PHE A 6 0.17 -17.59 14.58
CA PHE A 6 -0.32 -18.97 14.60
C PHE A 6 0.59 -19.92 13.81
N PHE A 7 1.29 -19.40 12.79
CA PHE A 7 2.20 -20.20 11.97
C PHE A 7 3.51 -20.54 12.70
N LEU A 8 3.99 -19.64 13.56
CA LEU A 8 5.23 -19.88 14.35
C LEU A 8 5.07 -20.94 15.44
N MET A 9 3.85 -21.16 15.93
CA MET A 9 3.60 -22.17 17.00
C MET A 9 3.65 -23.61 16.50
N LEU A 10 3.46 -23.86 15.20
CA LEU A 10 3.52 -25.19 14.60
C LEU A 10 4.95 -25.67 14.28
N LEU A 11 5.96 -24.78 14.38
CA LEU A 11 7.35 -25.08 13.98
C LEU A 11 8.29 -25.40 15.15
N ARG A 12 7.83 -25.51 16.41
CA ARG A 12 8.69 -25.97 17.50
C ARG A 12 8.79 -27.48 17.56
N PRO A 13 9.95 -28.08 17.27
CA PRO A 13 10.11 -29.52 17.37
C PRO A 13 10.10 -29.98 18.83
N PRO A 14 9.50 -31.13 19.17
CA PRO A 14 9.66 -31.74 20.48
C PRO A 14 11.12 -32.19 20.66
N ARG A 15 11.68 -31.93 21.83
CA ARG A 15 13.00 -32.41 22.23
C ARG A 15 12.93 -33.92 22.47
N SER A 16 13.42 -34.74 21.53
CA SER A 16 13.84 -36.10 21.80
C SER A 16 14.89 -36.53 20.80
N THR A 17 15.99 -37.03 21.33
CA THR A 17 17.13 -37.65 20.67
C THR A 17 16.72 -38.97 20.04
N GLN A 18 16.52 -39.06 18.72
CA GLN A 18 16.58 -40.33 18.00
C GLN A 18 16.89 -40.17 16.50
N ARG A 19 18.00 -40.80 16.10
CA ARG A 19 18.44 -41.31 14.78
C ARG A 19 18.33 -40.39 13.54
N ARG A 20 19.50 -40.14 12.95
CA ARG A 20 19.74 -39.30 11.75
C ARG A 20 18.94 -39.65 10.47
N SER A 21 18.35 -40.86 10.36
CA SER A 21 17.56 -41.26 9.18
C SER A 21 16.07 -40.93 9.30
N SER A 22 15.54 -40.76 10.52
CA SER A 22 14.15 -40.34 10.73
C SER A 22 13.99 -38.82 10.53
N ALA A 23 15.01 -38.05 10.88
CA ALA A 23 14.95 -36.57 10.78
C ALA A 23 14.75 -36.06 9.34
N ALA A 24 15.43 -36.66 8.35
CA ALA A 24 15.24 -36.25 6.95
C ALA A 24 13.86 -36.63 6.41
N SER A 25 13.35 -37.83 6.78
CA SER A 25 11.99 -38.25 6.42
C SER A 25 10.91 -37.39 7.09
N ASP A 26 11.15 -36.98 8.33
CA ASP A 26 10.22 -36.11 9.06
C ASP A 26 10.22 -34.68 8.53
N VAL A 27 11.38 -34.18 8.11
CA VAL A 27 11.49 -32.85 7.43
C VAL A 27 10.74 -32.88 6.10
N TYR A 28 10.94 -33.91 5.29
CA TYR A 28 10.25 -34.06 4.01
C TYR A 28 8.71 -34.14 4.18
N LYS A 29 8.24 -34.93 5.14
CA LYS A 29 6.80 -35.05 5.43
C LYS A 29 6.20 -33.74 5.92
N ARG A 30 6.94 -32.99 6.75
CA ARG A 30 6.51 -31.66 7.22
C ARG A 30 6.46 -30.66 6.06
N GLN A 31 7.49 -30.65 5.19
CA GLN A 31 7.49 -29.79 4.03
C GLN A 31 6.30 -30.06 3.11
N LYS A 32 6.03 -31.33 2.82
CA LYS A 32 4.87 -31.73 2.02
C LYS A 32 3.55 -31.26 2.63
N LEU A 33 3.39 -31.41 3.96
CA LEU A 33 2.19 -30.93 4.65
C LEU A 33 2.06 -29.40 4.58
N VAL A 34 3.18 -28.68 4.73
CA VAL A 34 3.21 -27.20 4.58
C VAL A 34 2.81 -26.79 3.17
N ASP A 35 3.35 -27.47 2.15
CA ASP A 35 3.05 -27.17 0.74
C ASP A 35 1.58 -27.46 0.40
N GLU A 36 1.03 -28.59 0.90
CA GLU A 36 -0.39 -28.94 0.75
C GLU A 36 -1.29 -27.91 1.43
N THR A 37 -1.00 -27.56 2.69
CA THR A 37 -1.78 -26.55 3.44
C THR A 37 -1.69 -25.19 2.78
N LYS A 38 -0.50 -24.80 2.28
CA LYS A 38 -0.32 -23.56 1.52
C LYS A 38 -1.18 -23.55 0.26
N ALA A 39 -1.21 -24.66 -0.49
CA ALA A 39 -2.04 -24.77 -1.69
C ALA A 39 -3.54 -24.62 -1.37
N GLU A 40 -4.03 -25.21 -0.28
CA GLU A 40 -5.40 -25.07 0.18
C GLU A 40 -5.73 -23.61 0.58
N ILE A 41 -4.83 -22.94 1.30
CA ILE A 41 -5.00 -21.52 1.67
C ILE A 41 -5.00 -20.64 0.42
N LEU A 42 -4.08 -20.86 -0.51
CA LEU A 42 -3.98 -20.09 -1.75
C LEU A 42 -5.20 -20.30 -2.67
N ALA A 43 -5.85 -21.45 -2.61
CA ALA A 43 -7.11 -21.66 -3.33
C ALA A 43 -8.26 -20.77 -2.83
N ILE A 44 -8.19 -20.32 -1.57
CA ILE A 44 -9.21 -19.47 -0.95
C ILE A 44 -8.85 -17.99 -1.05
N VAL A 45 -7.59 -17.62 -0.80
CA VAL A 45 -7.13 -16.23 -0.66
C VAL A 45 -6.02 -15.85 -1.64
N GLY A 46 -5.79 -16.64 -2.69
CA GLY A 46 -4.64 -16.48 -3.60
C GLY A 46 -4.61 -15.14 -4.32
N GLU A 47 -5.77 -14.52 -4.56
CA GLU A 47 -5.84 -13.18 -5.14
C GLU A 47 -5.26 -12.08 -4.24
N HIS A 48 -5.14 -12.36 -2.93
CA HIS A 48 -4.54 -11.45 -1.95
C HIS A 48 -3.11 -11.85 -1.58
N HIS A 49 -2.54 -12.89 -2.22
CA HIS A 49 -1.20 -13.38 -1.94
C HIS A 49 -0.17 -12.59 -2.77
N TYR A 50 0.65 -11.81 -2.10
CA TYR A 50 1.68 -10.95 -2.72
C TYR A 50 3.12 -11.43 -2.51
N GLY A 51 3.36 -12.50 -1.73
CA GLY A 51 4.70 -13.04 -1.52
C GLY A 51 4.78 -14.09 -0.42
N ASP A 52 5.92 -14.78 -0.37
CA ASP A 52 6.25 -15.78 0.63
C ASP A 52 7.27 -15.23 1.64
N GLY A 53 7.10 -15.59 2.90
CA GLY A 53 8.02 -15.27 3.99
C GLY A 53 7.59 -14.09 4.87
N ASP A 54 8.15 -14.06 6.06
CA ASP A 54 7.78 -13.10 7.12
C ASP A 54 8.32 -11.67 6.87
N GLU A 55 9.26 -11.53 5.93
CA GLU A 55 9.93 -10.27 5.64
C GLU A 55 9.42 -9.55 4.38
N SER A 56 8.52 -10.17 3.62
CA SER A 56 7.98 -9.58 2.39
C SER A 56 6.88 -8.57 2.72
N SER A 57 7.15 -7.29 2.56
CA SER A 57 6.12 -6.25 2.60
C SER A 57 5.53 -6.01 1.21
N LEU A 58 4.26 -5.55 1.15
CA LEU A 58 3.63 -5.18 -0.12
C LEU A 58 4.41 -4.04 -0.82
N ALA A 59 4.96 -3.09 -0.04
CA ALA A 59 5.82 -2.04 -0.55
C ALA A 59 7.08 -2.59 -1.26
N GLU A 60 7.69 -3.65 -0.69
CA GLU A 60 8.85 -4.30 -1.28
C GLU A 60 8.52 -5.02 -2.59
N VAL A 61 7.40 -5.73 -2.64
CA VAL A 61 6.94 -6.41 -3.86
C VAL A 61 6.64 -5.41 -4.97
N VAL A 62 5.90 -4.34 -4.66
CA VAL A 62 5.56 -3.28 -5.62
C VAL A 62 6.82 -2.51 -6.05
N GLY A 63 7.71 -2.17 -5.11
CA GLY A 63 8.96 -1.49 -5.43
C GLY A 63 9.85 -2.31 -6.39
N LYS A 64 9.98 -3.62 -6.18
CA LYS A 64 10.70 -4.52 -7.10
C LYS A 64 10.05 -4.54 -8.49
N LYS A 65 8.73 -4.63 -8.58
CA LYS A 65 8.02 -4.57 -9.87
C LYS A 65 8.21 -3.24 -10.60
N LEU A 66 8.23 -2.12 -9.88
CA LEU A 66 8.53 -0.81 -10.47
C LEU A 66 9.95 -0.75 -11.04
N LEU A 67 10.94 -1.25 -10.29
CA LEU A 67 12.34 -1.33 -10.73
C LEU A 67 12.49 -2.23 -11.98
N GLU A 68 11.91 -3.43 -11.96
CA GLU A 68 11.94 -4.37 -13.08
C GLU A 68 11.30 -3.79 -14.37
N SER A 69 10.16 -3.09 -14.20
CA SER A 69 9.45 -2.46 -15.31
C SER A 69 10.02 -1.10 -15.73
N LYS A 70 10.95 -0.55 -14.94
CA LYS A 70 11.52 0.81 -15.10
C LYS A 70 10.46 1.91 -15.18
N ARG A 71 9.33 1.73 -14.51
CA ARG A 71 8.25 2.71 -14.50
C ARG A 71 8.47 3.68 -13.35
N SER A 72 8.60 4.96 -13.71
CA SER A 72 8.73 6.03 -12.73
C SER A 72 7.42 6.31 -12.01
N ILE A 73 7.52 6.65 -10.73
CA ILE A 73 6.36 6.96 -9.87
C ILE A 73 6.62 8.19 -9.01
N SER A 74 5.55 8.95 -8.77
CA SER A 74 5.50 10.04 -7.78
C SER A 74 4.29 9.89 -6.86
N ALA A 75 4.22 10.70 -5.80
CA ALA A 75 3.14 10.62 -4.83
C ALA A 75 2.61 12.00 -4.38
N ALA A 76 1.30 12.08 -4.11
CA ALA A 76 0.67 13.21 -3.46
C ALA A 76 -0.09 12.73 -2.22
N GLU A 77 0.40 13.10 -1.04
CA GLU A 77 -0.13 12.62 0.23
C GLU A 77 -0.85 13.71 1.01
N SER A 78 -2.02 13.39 1.55
CA SER A 78 -2.72 14.23 2.52
C SER A 78 -2.78 13.51 3.87
N LEU A 79 -3.82 12.69 4.13
CA LEU A 79 -3.99 12.02 5.43
C LEU A 79 -2.83 11.07 5.80
N THR A 80 -2.15 10.52 4.84
CA THR A 80 -1.01 9.60 5.04
C THR A 80 0.24 10.32 5.50
N GLY A 81 0.39 11.62 5.15
CA GLY A 81 1.42 12.50 5.72
C GLY A 81 2.85 12.04 5.47
N GLY A 82 3.14 11.48 4.31
CA GLY A 82 4.47 10.96 3.93
C GLY A 82 4.67 9.46 4.22
N LEU A 83 3.66 8.77 4.77
CA LEU A 83 3.82 7.36 5.15
C LEU A 83 4.01 6.45 3.94
N PHE A 84 3.30 6.69 2.81
CA PHE A 84 3.50 5.91 1.59
C PHE A 84 4.93 6.06 1.08
N GLN A 85 5.42 7.27 0.98
CA GLN A 85 6.80 7.55 0.55
C GLN A 85 7.81 6.92 1.50
N SER A 86 7.57 7.02 2.82
CA SER A 86 8.42 6.42 3.85
C SER A 86 8.49 4.90 3.73
N GLU A 87 7.40 4.22 3.39
CA GLU A 87 7.41 2.78 3.15
C GLU A 87 8.11 2.42 1.84
N LEU A 88 7.86 3.16 0.77
CA LEU A 88 8.45 2.90 -0.54
C LEU A 88 9.98 3.06 -0.54
N VAL A 89 10.52 4.07 0.16
CA VAL A 89 11.97 4.32 0.21
C VAL A 89 12.75 3.30 1.04
N LYS A 90 12.09 2.39 1.73
CA LYS A 90 12.75 1.24 2.37
C LYS A 90 13.29 0.24 1.34
N VAL A 91 12.79 0.28 0.11
CA VAL A 91 13.20 -0.64 -0.97
C VAL A 91 14.56 -0.19 -1.53
N PRO A 92 15.62 -1.00 -1.44
CA PRO A 92 16.91 -0.65 -2.01
C PRO A 92 16.83 -0.40 -3.52
N GLY A 93 17.46 0.67 -3.98
CA GLY A 93 17.48 1.04 -5.41
C GLY A 93 16.24 1.80 -5.91
N ILE A 94 15.23 2.01 -5.09
CA ILE A 94 13.97 2.65 -5.50
C ILE A 94 14.16 4.07 -6.07
N SER A 95 15.26 4.74 -5.75
CA SER A 95 15.61 6.05 -6.31
C SER A 95 15.77 6.07 -7.83
N GLU A 96 15.91 4.91 -8.47
CA GLU A 96 15.93 4.80 -9.94
C GLU A 96 14.57 5.08 -10.56
N VAL A 97 13.48 4.86 -9.82
CA VAL A 97 12.11 4.96 -10.33
C VAL A 97 11.20 5.87 -9.48
N PHE A 98 11.51 6.11 -8.22
CA PHE A 98 10.75 7.03 -7.38
C PHE A 98 11.32 8.45 -7.49
N ALA A 99 10.60 9.32 -8.22
CA ALA A 99 11.02 10.71 -8.44
C ALA A 99 10.83 11.60 -7.21
N GLY A 100 9.91 11.24 -6.33
CA GLY A 100 9.58 12.02 -5.13
C GLY A 100 8.08 12.19 -4.92
N GLY A 101 7.71 13.04 -3.98
CA GLY A 101 6.30 13.34 -3.74
C GLY A 101 6.09 14.54 -2.81
N ILE A 102 4.85 14.97 -2.73
CA ILE A 102 4.43 16.13 -1.96
C ILE A 102 3.43 15.73 -0.89
N VAL A 103 3.67 16.18 0.34
CA VAL A 103 2.68 16.17 1.40
C VAL A 103 1.88 17.47 1.36
N SER A 104 0.71 17.43 0.75
CA SER A 104 -0.21 18.57 0.62
C SER A 104 -1.36 18.43 1.61
N TYR A 105 -1.11 18.80 2.87
CA TYR A 105 -2.04 18.51 3.97
C TYR A 105 -3.25 19.47 4.01
N GLN A 106 -3.04 20.75 3.75
CA GLN A 106 -4.06 21.79 3.73
C GLN A 106 -4.51 22.11 2.30
N ALA A 107 -5.69 22.71 2.14
CA ALA A 107 -6.21 23.17 0.85
C ALA A 107 -5.21 24.07 0.11
N GLU A 108 -4.64 25.04 0.81
CA GLU A 108 -3.65 25.97 0.26
C GLU A 108 -2.39 25.25 -0.28
N ALA A 109 -1.92 24.20 0.41
CA ALA A 109 -0.80 23.40 -0.06
C ALA A 109 -1.16 22.57 -1.30
N LYS A 110 -2.41 22.07 -1.39
CA LYS A 110 -2.91 21.40 -2.58
C LYS A 110 -2.93 22.33 -3.79
N GLN A 111 -3.40 23.56 -3.61
CA GLN A 111 -3.52 24.55 -4.69
C GLN A 111 -2.16 25.12 -5.08
N ARG A 112 -1.40 25.69 -4.13
CA ARG A 112 -0.19 26.47 -4.43
C ARG A 112 1.05 25.63 -4.72
N VAL A 113 1.16 24.47 -4.10
CA VAL A 113 2.35 23.62 -4.21
C VAL A 113 2.13 22.49 -5.19
N LEU A 114 1.01 21.78 -5.06
CA LEU A 114 0.70 20.64 -5.93
C LEU A 114 0.01 21.06 -7.23
N GLY A 115 -0.65 22.22 -7.27
CA GLY A 115 -1.32 22.74 -8.46
C GLY A 115 -2.76 22.24 -8.65
N VAL A 116 -3.39 21.67 -7.62
CA VAL A 116 -4.81 21.28 -7.69
C VAL A 116 -5.66 22.49 -7.98
N PRO A 117 -6.52 22.48 -9.03
CA PRO A 117 -7.36 23.62 -9.37
C PRO A 117 -8.31 23.99 -8.22
N GLU A 118 -8.42 25.29 -7.94
CA GLU A 118 -9.23 25.84 -6.84
C GLU A 118 -10.68 25.36 -6.90
N HIS A 119 -11.29 25.38 -8.10
CA HIS A 119 -12.67 24.95 -8.30
C HIS A 119 -12.94 23.49 -7.90
N VAL A 120 -11.93 22.61 -7.95
CA VAL A 120 -12.08 21.21 -7.52
C VAL A 120 -12.31 21.15 -6.02
N ILE A 121 -11.53 21.92 -5.26
CA ILE A 121 -11.64 21.95 -3.79
C ILE A 121 -12.92 22.66 -3.37
N GLU A 122 -13.27 23.77 -4.01
CA GLU A 122 -14.48 24.54 -3.69
C GLU A 122 -15.77 23.76 -4.00
N THR A 123 -15.80 23.03 -5.12
CA THR A 123 -17.00 22.30 -5.56
C THR A 123 -17.17 20.96 -4.87
N TYR A 124 -16.11 20.19 -4.73
CA TYR A 124 -16.17 18.78 -4.30
C TYR A 124 -15.59 18.55 -2.90
N GLY A 125 -14.83 19.53 -2.38
CA GLY A 125 -14.10 19.40 -1.12
C GLY A 125 -12.75 18.69 -1.27
N MET A 126 -11.97 18.75 -0.21
CA MET A 126 -10.64 18.11 -0.17
C MET A 126 -10.72 16.59 -0.09
N VAL A 127 -11.81 16.06 0.48
CA VAL A 127 -12.02 14.62 0.65
C VAL A 127 -13.04 14.15 -0.39
N SER A 128 -12.63 14.05 -1.64
CA SER A 128 -13.49 13.66 -2.76
C SER A 128 -12.71 12.85 -3.80
N PRO A 129 -13.39 12.05 -4.64
CA PRO A 129 -12.74 11.37 -5.75
C PRO A 129 -12.12 12.35 -6.73
N GLU A 130 -12.77 13.50 -6.99
CA GLU A 130 -12.29 14.54 -7.89
C GLU A 130 -10.99 15.17 -7.36
N CYS A 131 -10.90 15.44 -6.06
CA CYS A 131 -9.69 15.95 -5.45
C CYS A 131 -8.57 14.89 -5.49
N ALA A 132 -8.86 13.62 -5.24
CA ALA A 132 -7.86 12.55 -5.36
C ALA A 132 -7.31 12.45 -6.79
N VAL A 133 -8.19 12.46 -7.80
CA VAL A 133 -7.79 12.44 -9.22
C VAL A 133 -6.90 13.63 -9.55
N ALA A 134 -7.33 14.85 -9.22
CA ALA A 134 -6.56 16.06 -9.48
C ALA A 134 -5.18 16.03 -8.78
N MET A 135 -5.12 15.56 -7.53
CA MET A 135 -3.85 15.40 -6.81
C MET A 135 -2.90 14.42 -7.51
N ALA A 136 -3.41 13.28 -8.01
CA ALA A 136 -2.58 12.31 -8.71
C ALA A 136 -2.08 12.85 -10.04
N GLU A 137 -2.94 13.49 -10.83
CA GLU A 137 -2.60 14.05 -12.13
C GLU A 137 -1.58 15.20 -11.99
N CYS A 138 -1.80 16.12 -11.07
CA CYS A 138 -0.87 17.20 -10.78
C CYS A 138 0.50 16.69 -10.32
N ALA A 139 0.53 15.65 -9.45
CA ALA A 139 1.80 15.05 -9.03
C ALA A 139 2.53 14.40 -10.20
N ARG A 140 1.82 13.66 -11.05
CA ARG A 140 2.40 13.02 -12.23
C ARG A 140 3.02 14.03 -13.19
N GLU A 141 2.32 15.15 -13.42
CA GLU A 141 2.80 16.23 -14.29
C GLU A 141 4.00 16.96 -13.69
N LEU A 142 3.92 17.31 -12.40
CA LEU A 142 4.97 18.02 -11.70
C LEU A 142 6.31 17.28 -11.68
N PHE A 143 6.27 15.95 -11.50
CA PHE A 143 7.47 15.11 -11.47
C PHE A 143 7.79 14.44 -12.82
N ASP A 144 6.97 14.63 -13.85
CA ASP A 144 7.05 13.98 -15.18
C ASP A 144 7.25 12.47 -15.06
N THR A 145 6.39 11.80 -14.29
CA THR A 145 6.47 10.36 -14.04
C THR A 145 5.48 9.56 -14.88
N ASP A 146 5.72 8.25 -15.03
CA ASP A 146 4.79 7.34 -15.71
C ASP A 146 3.53 7.10 -14.88
N LEU A 147 3.70 7.07 -13.56
CA LEU A 147 2.65 6.87 -12.57
C LEU A 147 2.69 7.97 -11.51
N ALA A 148 1.53 8.30 -10.97
CA ALA A 148 1.44 9.01 -9.70
C ALA A 148 0.29 8.50 -8.87
N ILE A 149 0.51 8.36 -7.57
CA ILE A 149 -0.52 7.94 -6.62
C ILE A 149 -0.87 9.08 -5.67
N SER A 150 -2.14 9.22 -5.37
CA SER A 150 -2.60 10.23 -4.41
C SER A 150 -3.48 9.64 -3.32
N PHE A 151 -3.47 10.30 -2.15
CA PHE A 151 -4.21 9.90 -0.97
C PHE A 151 -4.89 11.10 -0.34
N THR A 152 -6.22 11.14 -0.33
CA THR A 152 -6.98 12.13 0.44
C THR A 152 -8.05 11.46 1.28
N GLY A 153 -8.37 12.02 2.46
CA GLY A 153 -9.32 11.39 3.34
C GLY A 153 -9.30 11.91 4.78
N VAL A 154 -10.15 11.34 5.59
CA VAL A 154 -10.32 11.64 7.00
C VAL A 154 -9.68 10.53 7.84
N ALA A 155 -8.51 10.77 8.39
CA ALA A 155 -7.83 9.79 9.26
C ALA A 155 -8.57 9.57 10.60
N GLY A 156 -9.26 10.58 11.10
CA GLY A 156 -9.95 10.56 12.39
C GLY A 156 -9.13 11.22 13.52
N PRO A 157 -9.64 11.24 14.77
CA PRO A 157 -10.90 10.64 15.19
C PRO A 157 -12.16 11.39 14.73
N ASP A 158 -12.04 12.70 14.50
CA ASP A 158 -13.16 13.55 14.14
C ASP A 158 -13.52 13.44 12.65
N GLN A 159 -14.74 13.82 12.33
CA GLN A 159 -15.19 13.97 10.95
C GLN A 159 -14.63 15.24 10.31
N MET A 160 -14.54 15.28 8.98
CA MET A 160 -14.16 16.44 8.19
C MET A 160 -15.04 16.54 6.94
N GLU A 161 -15.51 17.76 6.59
CA GLU A 161 -16.42 18.00 5.46
C GLU A 161 -17.67 17.11 5.50
N ASN A 162 -18.26 16.89 6.67
CA ASN A 162 -19.38 15.97 6.92
C ASN A 162 -19.09 14.50 6.52
N LYS A 163 -17.83 14.15 6.36
CA LYS A 163 -17.37 12.79 6.07
C LYS A 163 -16.74 12.20 7.33
N PRO A 164 -17.21 11.02 7.76
CA PRO A 164 -16.72 10.42 8.99
C PRO A 164 -15.29 9.89 8.87
N ALA A 165 -14.61 9.70 10.01
CA ALA A 165 -13.29 9.10 10.10
C ALA A 165 -13.18 7.79 9.30
N GLY A 166 -12.08 7.56 8.63
CA GLY A 166 -11.83 6.41 7.77
C GLY A 166 -12.37 6.54 6.34
N THR A 167 -13.04 7.65 5.98
CA THR A 167 -13.39 7.94 4.57
C THR A 167 -12.13 8.32 3.82
N VAL A 168 -11.77 7.57 2.79
CA VAL A 168 -10.52 7.75 2.03
C VAL A 168 -10.78 7.59 0.54
N TRP A 169 -10.10 8.40 -0.25
CA TRP A 169 -10.00 8.26 -1.70
C TRP A 169 -8.54 8.14 -2.10
N ILE A 170 -8.27 7.15 -2.96
CA ILE A 170 -6.95 6.90 -3.54
C ILE A 170 -7.09 6.96 -5.05
N ALA A 171 -6.20 7.68 -5.73
CA ALA A 171 -6.18 7.73 -7.18
C ALA A 171 -4.80 7.37 -7.72
N LEU A 172 -4.78 6.62 -8.83
CA LEU A 172 -3.57 6.24 -9.57
C LEU A 172 -3.66 6.82 -10.99
N SER A 173 -2.88 7.85 -11.26
CA SER A 173 -2.73 8.44 -12.58
C SER A 173 -1.65 7.72 -13.38
N LYS A 174 -1.93 7.49 -14.68
CA LYS A 174 -1.03 6.83 -15.64
C LYS A 174 -0.77 7.76 -16.83
N LYS A 175 0.49 7.89 -17.27
CA LYS A 175 0.90 8.81 -18.35
C LYS A 175 0.11 8.61 -19.66
N ASN A 176 -0.24 7.38 -19.99
CA ASN A 176 -0.92 7.01 -21.24
C ASN A 176 -2.21 6.24 -20.96
N GLY A 177 -2.96 6.59 -19.92
CA GLY A 177 -4.19 5.90 -19.57
C GLY A 177 -5.11 6.72 -18.67
N PRO A 178 -6.28 6.24 -18.41
CA PRO A 178 -7.21 6.91 -17.50
C PRO A 178 -6.67 6.86 -16.06
N THR A 179 -6.99 7.87 -15.28
CA THR A 179 -6.75 7.88 -13.85
C THR A 179 -7.79 7.00 -13.15
N ALA A 180 -7.33 5.96 -12.48
CA ALA A 180 -8.19 5.12 -11.65
C ALA A 180 -8.38 5.78 -10.29
N VAL A 181 -9.60 5.72 -9.74
CA VAL A 181 -9.90 6.21 -8.40
C VAL A 181 -10.76 5.22 -7.64
N GLN A 182 -10.44 5.00 -6.36
CA GLN A 182 -11.19 4.12 -5.47
C GLN A 182 -11.47 4.79 -4.14
N GLY A 183 -12.69 4.56 -3.63
CA GLY A 183 -13.13 5.02 -2.32
C GLY A 183 -13.13 3.88 -1.29
N PHE A 184 -12.64 4.16 -0.09
CA PHE A 184 -12.56 3.20 1.01
C PHE A 184 -13.23 3.76 2.27
N ARG A 185 -13.68 2.85 3.13
CA ARG A 185 -14.22 3.16 4.42
C ARG A 185 -13.55 2.26 5.47
N PHE A 186 -12.54 2.78 6.14
CA PHE A 186 -11.85 2.08 7.21
C PHE A 186 -12.51 2.37 8.57
N SER A 187 -12.45 1.42 9.49
CA SER A 187 -13.04 1.50 10.84
C SER A 187 -11.99 1.30 11.94
N ARG A 188 -10.77 1.81 11.70
CA ARG A 188 -9.66 1.74 12.66
C ARG A 188 -9.45 3.09 13.35
N ASP A 189 -8.51 3.14 14.28
CA ASP A 189 -8.01 4.40 14.82
C ASP A 189 -7.25 5.21 13.75
N ARG A 190 -6.84 6.41 14.12
CA ARG A 190 -6.14 7.32 13.22
C ARG A 190 -4.90 6.72 12.57
N LEU A 191 -4.09 5.98 13.35
CA LEU A 191 -2.89 5.34 12.82
C LEU A 191 -3.25 4.20 11.87
N GLY A 192 -4.13 3.30 12.30
CA GLY A 192 -4.57 2.17 11.50
C GLY A 192 -5.30 2.57 10.21
N ASN A 193 -6.05 3.68 10.20
CA ASN A 193 -6.66 4.21 8.97
C ASN A 193 -5.59 4.67 7.97
N ARG A 194 -4.52 5.33 8.43
CA ARG A 194 -3.40 5.76 7.59
C ARG A 194 -2.61 4.57 7.03
N GLU A 195 -2.32 3.58 7.87
CA GLU A 195 -1.63 2.34 7.47
C GLU A 195 -2.43 1.56 6.43
N GLN A 196 -3.75 1.37 6.66
CA GLN A 196 -4.62 0.71 5.68
C GLN A 196 -4.69 1.48 4.37
N THR A 197 -4.70 2.81 4.40
CA THR A 197 -4.67 3.65 3.20
C THR A 197 -3.42 3.39 2.37
N VAL A 198 -2.26 3.29 3.02
CA VAL A 198 -0.98 3.03 2.34
C VAL A 198 -0.95 1.62 1.74
N LEU A 199 -1.44 0.61 2.46
CA LEU A 199 -1.54 -0.76 1.94
C LEU A 199 -2.42 -0.84 0.70
N GLN A 200 -3.61 -0.20 0.73
CA GLN A 200 -4.48 -0.14 -0.46
C GLN A 200 -3.84 0.64 -1.62
N GLY A 201 -3.06 1.67 -1.32
CA GLY A 201 -2.30 2.39 -2.35
C GLY A 201 -1.28 1.50 -3.06
N PHE A 202 -0.55 0.67 -2.33
CA PHE A 202 0.37 -0.31 -2.93
C PHE A 202 -0.37 -1.37 -3.75
N ASP A 203 -1.54 -1.81 -3.31
CA ASP A 203 -2.36 -2.80 -4.03
C ASP A 203 -2.90 -2.26 -5.38
N MET A 204 -3.08 -0.95 -5.51
CA MET A 204 -3.54 -0.30 -6.74
C MET A 204 -2.44 -0.13 -7.81
N ILE A 205 -1.16 -0.22 -7.47
CA ILE A 205 -0.01 -0.03 -8.37
C ILE A 205 0.30 -1.31 -9.13
#